data_682dea900a8b11448bde8a0d394e773d
#
_entry.id   682dea900a8b11448bde8a0d394e773d
#
_cell.length_a   1.000
_cell.length_b   1.000
_cell.length_c   1.000
_cell.angle_alpha   90.00
_cell.angle_beta   90.00
_cell.angle_gamma   90.00
#
_symmetry.space_group_name_H-M   'P 1'
#
loop_
_entity.id
_entity.type
_entity.pdbx_description
1 polymer ?
#
loop_
_entity_poly.entity_id
_entity_poly.type
_entity_poly.pdbx_seq_one_letter_code
_entity_poly.pdbx_strand_id
1 'polypeptide(L)'
;MLTSCQDKDIEIADMKIAAPDVSQVKGQLNGYDYTITWPQPAAGMTMNVALYRGGSMISASSAQQTNSYTISQVETGDEYWFVLRLSDGDNQSEGSVVKYTRPGASKVKNLTLSQVEKADGSNKLDMAWDAVDNAEGYELTATNGKQTVKETLSASTTTMTIDPVSFGDVWDVSIVAVNKDGKAIPQSASLLIGKTKYAFLSQYKTPEELIANGDDDEVSAWLWFDATQPKDKVKFIYFGDIKSAQDIEPYRMMFWLRDIETGNVDDVWAMPESAKKAAPAISQWVKDGGNLLLWSHAVPYIGTIGRIDNTLLKSVGNAIGCGEGGYNGDTWKMGASINTGSFSKDYTTHPIYKGVTTERNGAGIALVACKGPGWTEDHNCLFFDIPAKLTGFENTTKECYESLTTEYGIYPLGTWDSQASWVSQLNVWEATKGTKVNFNGTILCIGNGGLEFSMKNADGTPDKSANPRNNAEQANVLKIAQNCIDYLMSK
;
A
#
# COMPACT_ATOMS: atom_id res chain seq x y z
N MET A 1 -86.80 46.00 6.87
CA MET A 1 -86.74 44.52 7.01
C MET A 1 -85.31 44.12 6.74
N LEU A 2 -84.60 43.84 7.79
CA LEU A 2 -83.23 43.34 7.74
C LEU A 2 -83.33 41.84 8.01
N THR A 3 -83.03 41.02 7.00
CA THR A 3 -82.90 39.58 7.14
C THR A 3 -81.48 39.25 7.56
N SER A 4 -81.34 38.69 8.77
CA SER A 4 -80.18 38.12 9.33
C SER A 4 -79.70 36.89 8.52
N CYS A 5 -78.49 36.92 7.95
CA CYS A 5 -77.83 35.72 7.54
C CYS A 5 -77.28 35.02 8.82
N GLN A 6 -77.79 33.88 9.12
CA GLN A 6 -77.18 32.97 10.07
C GLN A 6 -75.97 32.33 9.39
N ASP A 7 -74.74 32.67 9.87
CA ASP A 7 -73.55 31.92 9.60
C ASP A 7 -73.77 30.52 10.20
N LYS A 8 -73.77 29.52 9.34
CA LYS A 8 -73.63 28.14 9.75
C LYS A 8 -72.10 27.98 10.05
N ASP A 9 -71.79 27.92 11.31
CA ASP A 9 -70.52 27.41 11.73
C ASP A 9 -70.30 25.99 11.17
N ILE A 10 -69.47 25.87 10.14
CA ILE A 10 -69.01 24.58 9.68
C ILE A 10 -67.92 24.19 10.72
N GLU A 11 -68.34 23.35 11.67
CA GLU A 11 -67.36 22.62 12.47
C GLU A 11 -66.56 21.75 11.51
N ILE A 12 -65.35 22.21 11.16
CA ILE A 12 -64.33 21.35 10.56
C ILE A 12 -63.92 20.39 11.66
N ALA A 13 -64.50 19.21 11.67
CA ALA A 13 -63.99 18.13 12.51
C ALA A 13 -62.56 17.90 12.07
N ASP A 14 -61.64 18.24 12.97
CA ASP A 14 -60.21 17.86 12.85
C ASP A 14 -60.18 16.33 12.76
N MET A 15 -60.18 15.80 11.55
CA MET A 15 -60.05 14.35 11.34
C MET A 15 -58.61 13.98 11.65
N LYS A 16 -58.32 13.79 12.93
CA LYS A 16 -57.02 13.25 13.34
C LYS A 16 -56.89 11.83 12.81
N ILE A 17 -55.82 11.61 12.03
CA ILE A 17 -55.46 10.25 11.60
C ILE A 17 -55.15 9.44 12.87
N ALA A 18 -55.86 8.31 13.05
CA ALA A 18 -55.61 7.44 14.20
C ALA A 18 -54.19 6.88 14.17
N ALA A 19 -53.53 6.83 15.32
CA ALA A 19 -52.22 6.22 15.44
C ALA A 19 -52.25 4.72 15.08
N PRO A 20 -51.20 4.16 14.48
CA PRO A 20 -51.10 2.74 14.16
C PRO A 20 -51.32 1.85 15.38
N ASP A 21 -52.12 0.78 15.23
CA ASP A 21 -52.29 -0.25 16.27
C ASP A 21 -51.08 -1.18 16.26
N VAL A 22 -50.16 -1.01 17.24
CA VAL A 22 -48.96 -1.81 17.37
C VAL A 22 -49.23 -3.28 17.72
N SER A 23 -50.43 -3.63 18.20
CA SER A 23 -50.80 -5.03 18.45
C SER A 23 -50.89 -5.86 17.17
N GLN A 24 -51.06 -5.20 16.01
CA GLN A 24 -51.09 -5.80 14.70
C GLN A 24 -49.69 -5.92 14.05
N VAL A 25 -48.68 -5.32 14.64
CA VAL A 25 -47.30 -5.37 14.14
C VAL A 25 -46.63 -6.66 14.58
N LYS A 26 -46.07 -7.40 13.60
CA LYS A 26 -45.31 -8.62 13.87
C LYS A 26 -43.83 -8.37 13.59
N GLY A 27 -42.98 -8.88 14.47
CA GLY A 27 -41.53 -8.85 14.29
C GLY A 27 -40.96 -10.22 14.03
N GLN A 28 -39.96 -10.33 13.15
CA GLN A 28 -39.27 -11.57 12.87
C GLN A 28 -37.76 -11.30 12.71
N LEU A 29 -36.94 -12.07 13.45
CA LEU A 29 -35.50 -12.13 13.29
C LEU A 29 -35.16 -13.24 12.27
N ASN A 30 -34.39 -12.89 11.24
CA ASN A 30 -33.85 -13.83 10.27
C ASN A 30 -32.34 -13.61 10.16
N GLY A 31 -31.54 -14.51 10.74
CA GLY A 31 -30.10 -14.32 10.90
C GLY A 31 -29.78 -13.11 11.75
N TYR A 32 -29.25 -12.07 11.11
CA TYR A 32 -28.88 -10.79 11.77
C TYR A 32 -29.83 -9.64 11.38
N ASP A 33 -30.84 -9.91 10.55
CA ASP A 33 -31.79 -8.90 10.09
C ASP A 33 -33.11 -9.05 10.84
N TYR A 34 -33.68 -7.93 11.25
CA TYR A 34 -34.97 -7.91 11.91
C TYR A 34 -35.99 -7.16 11.09
N THR A 35 -37.10 -7.82 10.77
CA THR A 35 -38.19 -7.28 9.95
C THR A 35 -39.44 -7.12 10.81
N ILE A 36 -40.03 -5.93 10.77
CA ILE A 36 -41.42 -5.70 11.25
C ILE A 36 -42.36 -5.68 10.06
N THR A 37 -43.55 -6.21 10.25
CA THR A 37 -44.64 -6.23 9.27
C THR A 37 -45.92 -5.75 9.90
N TRP A 38 -46.80 -5.14 9.13
CA TRP A 38 -48.08 -4.60 9.57
C TRP A 38 -49.17 -4.86 8.50
N PRO A 39 -50.50 -4.80 8.88
CA PRO A 39 -51.55 -4.89 7.92
C PRO A 39 -51.54 -3.77 6.89
N GLN A 40 -52.10 -4.01 5.71
CA GLN A 40 -52.25 -2.99 4.69
C GLN A 40 -53.00 -1.77 5.25
N PRO A 41 -52.43 -0.55 5.18
CA PRO A 41 -53.13 0.67 5.53
C PRO A 41 -54.37 0.89 4.64
N ALA A 42 -55.34 1.70 5.12
CA ALA A 42 -56.49 2.08 4.32
C ALA A 42 -56.10 2.76 3.00
N ALA A 43 -56.97 2.70 2.01
CA ALA A 43 -56.72 3.34 0.71
C ALA A 43 -56.37 4.82 0.88
N GLY A 44 -55.32 5.26 0.24
CA GLY A 44 -54.77 6.63 0.35
C GLY A 44 -53.87 6.86 1.55
N MET A 45 -53.67 5.87 2.41
CA MET A 45 -52.74 5.95 3.57
C MET A 45 -51.43 5.19 3.33
N THR A 46 -50.36 5.73 3.85
CA THR A 46 -49.02 5.09 3.89
C THR A 46 -48.52 4.98 5.31
N MET A 47 -47.73 3.93 5.58
CA MET A 47 -47.01 3.79 6.84
C MET A 47 -45.63 4.44 6.75
N ASN A 48 -45.35 5.40 7.61
CA ASN A 48 -44.06 6.01 7.75
C ASN A 48 -43.35 5.38 8.96
N VAL A 49 -42.07 5.04 8.79
CA VAL A 49 -41.23 4.42 9.84
C VAL A 49 -40.00 5.26 10.09
N ALA A 50 -39.79 5.66 11.34
CA ALA A 50 -38.51 6.21 11.83
C ALA A 50 -37.89 5.20 12.76
N LEU A 51 -36.54 5.08 12.74
CA LEU A 51 -35.78 4.12 13.51
C LEU A 51 -34.85 4.83 14.49
N TYR A 52 -34.87 4.34 15.73
CA TYR A 52 -33.98 4.80 16.81
C TYR A 52 -33.23 3.61 17.40
N ARG A 53 -32.02 3.85 17.90
CA ARG A 53 -31.18 2.91 18.64
C ARG A 53 -30.67 3.60 19.89
N GLY A 54 -30.91 3.01 21.06
CA GLY A 54 -30.50 3.59 22.34
C GLY A 54 -30.96 5.04 22.55
N GLY A 55 -32.15 5.40 22.04
CA GLY A 55 -32.72 6.75 22.11
C GLY A 55 -32.26 7.73 21.02
N SER A 56 -31.24 7.38 20.22
CA SER A 56 -30.76 8.20 19.13
C SER A 56 -31.41 7.79 17.81
N MET A 57 -31.85 8.78 16.99
CA MET A 57 -32.40 8.51 15.66
C MET A 57 -31.30 8.03 14.74
N ILE A 58 -31.48 6.87 14.10
CA ILE A 58 -30.58 6.29 13.09
C ILE A 58 -31.16 6.29 11.69
N SER A 59 -32.48 6.41 11.55
CA SER A 59 -33.12 6.63 10.26
C SER A 59 -34.32 7.57 10.44
N ALA A 60 -34.39 8.61 9.63
CA ALA A 60 -35.53 9.54 9.60
C ALA A 60 -36.79 8.84 9.11
N SER A 61 -37.95 9.42 9.45
CA SER A 61 -39.27 8.92 9.03
C SER A 61 -39.34 8.92 7.50
N SER A 62 -39.74 7.77 6.92
CA SER A 62 -39.95 7.61 5.49
C SER A 62 -41.14 6.73 5.20
N ALA A 63 -41.88 7.07 4.12
CA ALA A 63 -43.02 6.32 3.63
C ALA A 63 -42.56 4.94 3.10
N GLN A 64 -43.21 3.88 3.54
CA GLN A 64 -42.90 2.53 3.12
C GLN A 64 -43.76 2.11 1.93
N GLN A 65 -43.13 1.58 0.90
CA GLN A 65 -43.80 1.08 -0.31
C GLN A 65 -44.39 -0.34 -0.11
N THR A 66 -43.94 -1.01 0.93
CA THR A 66 -44.41 -2.36 1.33
C THR A 66 -44.92 -2.31 2.76
N ASN A 67 -45.66 -3.34 3.18
CA ASN A 67 -46.15 -3.45 4.56
C ASN A 67 -45.10 -4.05 5.51
N SER A 68 -43.86 -3.67 5.30
CA SER A 68 -42.73 -4.16 6.09
C SER A 68 -41.60 -3.14 6.15
N TYR A 69 -40.80 -3.24 7.20
CA TYR A 69 -39.52 -2.51 7.36
C TYR A 69 -38.46 -3.43 7.95
N THR A 70 -37.31 -3.50 7.29
CA THR A 70 -36.21 -4.38 7.71
C THR A 70 -35.01 -3.54 8.11
N ILE A 71 -34.39 -3.88 9.24
CA ILE A 71 -33.09 -3.40 9.62
C ILE A 71 -32.08 -4.55 9.57
N SER A 72 -30.93 -4.29 8.99
CA SER A 72 -29.85 -5.29 8.86
C SER A 72 -28.82 -5.15 9.96
N GLN A 73 -28.13 -6.26 10.26
CA GLN A 73 -27.02 -6.31 11.21
C GLN A 73 -27.39 -5.79 12.61
N VAL A 74 -28.53 -6.27 13.14
CA VAL A 74 -29.03 -5.88 14.47
C VAL A 74 -28.08 -6.39 15.54
N GLU A 75 -27.47 -5.47 16.28
CA GLU A 75 -26.57 -5.82 17.39
C GLU A 75 -27.36 -6.29 18.62
N THR A 76 -26.78 -7.21 19.36
CA THR A 76 -27.36 -7.75 20.60
C THR A 76 -27.26 -6.73 21.73
N GLY A 77 -28.30 -6.70 22.57
CA GLY A 77 -28.34 -5.82 23.76
C GLY A 77 -28.80 -4.39 23.49
N ASP A 78 -28.78 -3.93 22.25
CA ASP A 78 -29.30 -2.61 21.90
C ASP A 78 -30.83 -2.60 21.77
N GLU A 79 -31.48 -1.59 22.32
CA GLU A 79 -32.92 -1.38 22.16
C GLU A 79 -33.17 -0.56 20.90
N TYR A 80 -33.89 -1.14 19.94
CA TYR A 80 -34.34 -0.51 18.71
C TYR A 80 -35.80 -0.09 18.86
N TRP A 81 -36.13 1.16 18.46
CA TRP A 81 -37.50 1.68 18.47
C TRP A 81 -37.91 2.00 17.05
N PHE A 82 -38.95 1.34 16.59
CA PHE A 82 -39.62 1.65 15.34
C PHE A 82 -40.81 2.57 15.67
N VAL A 83 -40.73 3.82 15.24
CA VAL A 83 -41.78 4.80 15.41
C VAL A 83 -42.61 4.83 14.14
N LEU A 84 -43.84 4.30 14.23
CA LEU A 84 -44.76 4.12 13.13
C LEU A 84 -45.78 5.26 13.11
N ARG A 85 -46.05 5.86 11.92
CA ARG A 85 -47.08 6.87 11.71
C ARG A 85 -47.84 6.58 10.43
N LEU A 86 -49.15 6.70 10.45
CA LEU A 86 -49.95 6.75 9.23
C LEU A 86 -49.96 8.15 8.64
N SER A 87 -49.91 8.24 7.31
CA SER A 87 -49.94 9.51 6.58
C SER A 87 -50.85 9.41 5.36
N ASP A 88 -51.62 10.45 5.09
CA ASP A 88 -52.40 10.66 3.87
C ASP A 88 -51.64 11.51 2.83
N GLY A 89 -50.40 11.87 3.12
CA GLY A 89 -49.54 12.73 2.32
C GLY A 89 -49.39 14.13 2.91
N ASP A 90 -50.48 14.72 3.38
CA ASP A 90 -50.54 16.08 3.94
C ASP A 90 -50.41 16.05 5.48
N ASN A 91 -51.00 15.06 6.12
CA ASN A 91 -51.07 14.92 7.57
C ASN A 91 -50.44 13.60 8.02
N GLN A 92 -50.04 13.57 9.31
CA GLN A 92 -49.52 12.36 9.94
C GLN A 92 -50.22 12.12 11.29
N SER A 93 -50.40 10.85 11.63
CA SER A 93 -50.84 10.45 12.94
C SER A 93 -49.79 10.70 14.03
N GLU A 94 -50.21 10.62 15.29
CA GLU A 94 -49.27 10.40 16.36
C GLU A 94 -48.47 9.13 16.14
N GLY A 95 -47.20 9.09 16.67
CA GLY A 95 -46.31 7.95 16.52
C GLY A 95 -46.63 6.83 17.50
N SER A 96 -46.79 5.62 17.01
CA SER A 96 -46.78 4.40 17.82
C SER A 96 -45.41 3.73 17.82
N VAL A 97 -44.97 3.22 18.97
CA VAL A 97 -43.62 2.68 19.13
C VAL A 97 -43.62 1.18 19.28
N VAL A 98 -42.92 0.49 18.40
CA VAL A 98 -42.57 -0.94 18.56
C VAL A 98 -41.12 -1.03 18.99
N LYS A 99 -40.84 -1.72 20.09
CA LYS A 99 -39.51 -1.92 20.63
C LYS A 99 -39.02 -3.33 20.35
N TYR A 100 -37.74 -3.43 20.10
CA TYR A 100 -37.06 -4.72 19.94
C TYR A 100 -35.63 -4.66 20.50
N THR A 101 -35.28 -5.68 21.27
CA THR A 101 -33.91 -5.92 21.71
C THR A 101 -33.51 -7.32 21.30
N ARG A 102 -32.42 -7.44 20.53
CA ARG A 102 -31.96 -8.75 20.10
C ARG A 102 -31.29 -9.46 21.29
N PRO A 103 -31.73 -10.70 21.61
CA PRO A 103 -31.06 -11.50 22.64
C PRO A 103 -29.76 -12.08 22.11
N GLY A 104 -28.85 -12.45 23.02
CA GLY A 104 -27.61 -13.12 22.70
C GLY A 104 -26.36 -12.46 23.29
N ALA A 105 -25.19 -13.00 22.95
CA ALA A 105 -23.92 -12.45 23.36
C ALA A 105 -23.62 -11.11 22.67
N SER A 106 -22.89 -10.22 23.34
CA SER A 106 -22.43 -8.97 22.76
C SER A 106 -21.35 -9.21 21.68
N LYS A 107 -21.22 -8.25 20.75
CA LYS A 107 -20.24 -8.34 19.66
C LYS A 107 -18.81 -8.32 20.21
N VAL A 108 -17.94 -9.16 19.66
CA VAL A 108 -16.50 -9.12 19.92
C VAL A 108 -15.93 -7.78 19.44
N LYS A 109 -15.01 -7.22 20.24
CA LYS A 109 -14.28 -5.99 19.89
C LYS A 109 -12.78 -6.27 19.75
N ASN A 110 -12.09 -5.36 19.07
CA ASN A 110 -10.63 -5.32 18.94
C ASN A 110 -10.01 -6.65 18.46
N LEU A 111 -10.68 -7.33 17.49
CA LEU A 111 -10.05 -8.47 16.82
C LEU A 111 -8.79 -7.97 16.08
N THR A 112 -7.64 -8.48 16.52
CA THR A 112 -6.33 -8.19 15.91
C THR A 112 -5.72 -9.46 15.34
N LEU A 113 -5.06 -9.31 14.21
CA LEU A 113 -4.31 -10.38 13.55
C LEU A 113 -2.85 -9.95 13.44
N SER A 114 -1.92 -10.82 13.77
CA SER A 114 -0.50 -10.56 13.63
C SER A 114 0.25 -11.78 13.08
N GLN A 115 1.15 -11.53 12.13
CA GLN A 115 2.11 -12.50 11.67
C GLN A 115 3.28 -12.52 12.64
N VAL A 116 3.70 -13.71 13.07
CA VAL A 116 4.88 -13.90 13.89
C VAL A 116 5.82 -14.88 13.19
N GLU A 117 7.04 -14.43 12.91
CA GLU A 117 8.09 -15.27 12.36
C GLU A 117 8.78 -16.04 13.49
N LYS A 118 8.95 -17.35 13.29
CA LYS A 118 9.65 -18.23 14.24
C LYS A 118 11.17 -18.26 13.95
N ALA A 119 11.92 -18.76 14.91
CA ALA A 119 13.38 -18.86 14.79
C ALA A 119 13.86 -19.74 13.60
N ASP A 120 13.02 -20.68 13.15
CA ASP A 120 13.28 -21.53 11.98
C ASP A 120 12.89 -20.89 10.65
N GLY A 121 12.40 -19.63 10.67
CA GLY A 121 11.95 -18.87 9.50
C GLY A 121 10.53 -19.17 9.05
N SER A 122 9.85 -20.14 9.66
CA SER A 122 8.42 -20.37 9.40
C SER A 122 7.56 -19.31 10.08
N ASN A 123 6.33 -19.13 9.61
CA ASN A 123 5.43 -18.11 10.13
C ASN A 123 4.22 -18.74 10.80
N LYS A 124 3.67 -18.04 11.80
CA LYS A 124 2.37 -18.33 12.40
C LYS A 124 1.49 -17.06 12.38
N LEU A 125 0.19 -17.27 12.41
CA LEU A 125 -0.82 -16.23 12.55
C LEU A 125 -1.34 -16.25 13.98
N ASP A 126 -1.03 -15.21 14.74
CA ASP A 126 -1.59 -14.99 16.07
C ASP A 126 -2.83 -14.09 15.96
N MET A 127 -3.88 -14.46 16.67
CA MET A 127 -5.14 -13.75 16.76
C MET A 127 -5.42 -13.39 18.20
N ALA A 128 -5.93 -12.19 18.46
CA ALA A 128 -6.35 -11.76 19.77
C ALA A 128 -7.61 -10.89 19.70
N TRP A 129 -8.45 -10.92 20.75
CA TRP A 129 -9.67 -10.15 20.85
C TRP A 129 -10.02 -9.83 22.29
N ASP A 130 -10.88 -8.85 22.49
CA ASP A 130 -11.38 -8.52 23.84
C ASP A 130 -12.36 -9.58 24.33
N ALA A 131 -12.27 -9.91 25.64
CA ALA A 131 -13.26 -10.74 26.28
C ALA A 131 -14.65 -10.08 26.23
N VAL A 132 -15.69 -10.90 26.07
CA VAL A 132 -17.08 -10.47 26.06
C VAL A 132 -17.75 -10.99 27.34
N ASP A 133 -18.16 -10.06 28.23
CA ASP A 133 -18.64 -10.39 29.58
C ASP A 133 -19.83 -11.35 29.62
N ASN A 134 -20.73 -11.27 28.61
CA ASN A 134 -21.92 -12.11 28.56
C ASN A 134 -21.79 -13.29 27.57
N ALA A 135 -20.56 -13.62 27.13
CA ALA A 135 -20.31 -14.79 26.31
C ALA A 135 -20.14 -16.05 27.15
N GLU A 136 -20.66 -17.18 26.68
CA GLU A 136 -20.39 -18.53 27.17
C GLU A 136 -19.31 -19.23 26.33
N GLY A 137 -18.97 -18.66 25.15
CA GLY A 137 -17.93 -19.13 24.26
C GLY A 137 -17.82 -18.29 22.97
N TYR A 138 -16.93 -18.75 22.09
CA TYR A 138 -16.72 -18.13 20.79
C TYR A 138 -16.71 -19.20 19.69
N GLU A 139 -17.27 -18.86 18.54
CA GLU A 139 -17.10 -19.60 17.29
C GLU A 139 -16.15 -18.82 16.38
N LEU A 140 -15.00 -19.39 16.07
CA LEU A 140 -14.01 -18.79 15.19
C LEU A 140 -13.93 -19.55 13.88
N THR A 141 -13.89 -18.83 12.77
CA THR A 141 -13.61 -19.36 11.44
C THR A 141 -12.48 -18.56 10.84
N ALA A 142 -11.42 -19.21 10.41
CA ALA A 142 -10.30 -18.61 9.70
C ALA A 142 -10.07 -19.38 8.39
N THR A 143 -9.93 -18.70 7.26
CA THR A 143 -9.72 -19.31 5.96
C THR A 143 -8.74 -18.51 5.11
N ASN A 144 -7.91 -19.23 4.32
CA ASN A 144 -7.06 -18.63 3.30
C ASN A 144 -7.49 -19.03 1.86
N GLY A 145 -8.72 -19.53 1.71
CA GLY A 145 -9.25 -20.01 0.44
C GLY A 145 -8.78 -21.42 0.05
N LYS A 146 -7.68 -21.92 0.62
CA LYS A 146 -7.16 -23.29 0.41
C LYS A 146 -7.54 -24.21 1.56
N GLN A 147 -7.54 -23.67 2.78
CA GLN A 147 -7.93 -24.39 4.01
C GLN A 147 -8.84 -23.51 4.85
N THR A 148 -9.62 -24.15 5.71
CA THR A 148 -10.49 -23.47 6.67
C THR A 148 -10.34 -24.14 8.04
N VAL A 149 -10.06 -23.33 9.04
CA VAL A 149 -10.01 -23.71 10.45
C VAL A 149 -11.30 -23.22 11.10
N LYS A 150 -11.98 -24.10 11.83
CA LYS A 150 -13.18 -23.77 12.61
C LYS A 150 -13.01 -24.28 14.03
N GLU A 151 -13.16 -23.38 14.99
CA GLU A 151 -12.98 -23.69 16.40
C GLU A 151 -14.15 -23.17 17.24
N THR A 152 -14.50 -23.96 18.24
CA THR A 152 -15.40 -23.54 19.31
C THR A 152 -14.59 -23.37 20.58
N LEU A 153 -14.52 -22.16 21.07
CA LEU A 153 -13.61 -21.73 22.13
C LEU A 153 -14.40 -21.39 23.42
N SER A 154 -13.78 -21.58 24.58
CA SER A 154 -14.39 -21.21 25.86
C SER A 154 -14.48 -19.68 26.03
N ALA A 155 -15.34 -19.22 26.93
CA ALA A 155 -15.50 -17.79 27.25
C ALA A 155 -14.21 -17.13 27.74
N SER A 156 -13.30 -17.88 28.35
CA SER A 156 -12.01 -17.39 28.84
C SER A 156 -10.94 -17.28 27.76
N THR A 157 -11.18 -17.82 26.56
CA THR A 157 -10.23 -17.80 25.46
C THR A 157 -10.30 -16.45 24.73
N THR A 158 -9.18 -15.72 24.68
CA THR A 158 -9.08 -14.41 24.01
C THR A 158 -7.97 -14.39 22.95
N THR A 159 -7.33 -15.53 22.71
CA THR A 159 -6.26 -15.66 21.72
C THR A 159 -6.35 -17.01 21.03
N MET A 160 -5.88 -17.08 19.77
CA MET A 160 -5.70 -18.30 19.01
C MET A 160 -4.52 -18.16 18.04
N THR A 161 -3.89 -19.27 17.70
CA THR A 161 -2.77 -19.31 16.76
C THR A 161 -3.04 -20.35 15.67
N ILE A 162 -2.72 -20.01 14.42
CA ILE A 162 -2.59 -20.96 13.29
C ILE A 162 -1.11 -21.06 12.93
N ASP A 163 -0.57 -22.28 12.97
CA ASP A 163 0.83 -22.59 12.76
C ASP A 163 0.99 -23.93 12.01
N PRO A 164 1.71 -23.99 10.87
CA PRO A 164 2.33 -22.88 10.15
C PRO A 164 1.35 -22.15 9.22
N VAL A 165 1.73 -20.94 8.77
CA VAL A 165 1.09 -20.23 7.67
C VAL A 165 2.12 -19.89 6.60
N SER A 166 1.69 -19.80 5.34
CA SER A 166 2.59 -19.62 4.20
C SER A 166 2.59 -18.19 3.67
N PHE A 167 3.73 -17.73 3.15
CA PHE A 167 3.81 -16.45 2.46
C PHE A 167 2.83 -16.39 1.28
N GLY A 168 2.20 -15.22 1.13
CA GLY A 168 1.20 -14.96 0.09
C GLY A 168 -0.21 -15.42 0.44
N ASP A 169 -0.44 -16.14 1.55
CA ASP A 169 -1.77 -16.47 2.01
C ASP A 169 -2.45 -15.23 2.61
N VAL A 170 -3.68 -14.97 2.19
CA VAL A 170 -4.56 -13.99 2.83
C VAL A 170 -5.50 -14.76 3.75
N TRP A 171 -5.39 -14.51 5.03
CA TRP A 171 -6.27 -15.11 6.02
C TRP A 171 -7.42 -14.18 6.36
N ASP A 172 -8.63 -14.65 6.09
CA ASP A 172 -9.88 -14.02 6.51
C ASP A 172 -10.35 -14.71 7.79
N VAL A 173 -10.45 -13.94 8.86
CA VAL A 173 -10.84 -14.42 10.19
C VAL A 173 -12.16 -13.79 10.59
N SER A 174 -13.09 -14.62 11.07
CA SER A 174 -14.37 -14.21 11.62
C SER A 174 -14.58 -14.86 12.98
N ILE A 175 -14.95 -14.07 14.00
CA ILE A 175 -15.23 -14.53 15.33
C ILE A 175 -16.61 -14.07 15.78
N VAL A 176 -17.35 -14.96 16.44
CA VAL A 176 -18.70 -14.74 16.92
C VAL A 176 -18.76 -15.13 18.40
N ALA A 177 -19.12 -14.22 19.28
CA ALA A 177 -19.45 -14.57 20.66
C ALA A 177 -20.82 -15.23 20.73
N VAL A 178 -20.94 -16.27 21.57
CA VAL A 178 -22.16 -17.05 21.73
C VAL A 178 -22.53 -17.20 23.20
N ASN A 179 -23.84 -17.23 23.51
CA ASN A 179 -24.37 -17.63 24.78
C ASN A 179 -25.70 -18.40 24.58
N LYS A 180 -26.35 -18.83 25.65
CA LYS A 180 -27.62 -19.57 25.61
C LYS A 180 -28.75 -18.82 24.89
N ASP A 181 -28.72 -17.50 24.88
CA ASP A 181 -29.79 -16.66 24.33
C ASP A 181 -29.54 -16.32 22.84
N GLY A 182 -28.32 -16.60 22.32
CA GLY A 182 -28.03 -16.43 20.90
C GLY A 182 -26.61 -15.99 20.58
N LYS A 183 -26.38 -15.73 19.30
CA LYS A 183 -25.06 -15.36 18.74
C LYS A 183 -24.97 -13.87 18.45
N ALA A 184 -23.83 -13.27 18.70
CA ALA A 184 -23.47 -11.93 18.26
C ALA A 184 -23.38 -11.85 16.71
N ILE A 185 -23.36 -10.65 16.17
CA ILE A 185 -22.91 -10.44 14.80
C ILE A 185 -21.42 -10.71 14.71
N PRO A 186 -20.91 -11.25 13.58
CA PRO A 186 -19.48 -11.54 13.43
C PRO A 186 -18.61 -10.29 13.52
N GLN A 187 -17.45 -10.42 14.13
CA GLN A 187 -16.34 -9.51 13.96
C GLN A 187 -15.33 -10.15 13.03
N SER A 188 -14.91 -9.43 11.98
CA SER A 188 -13.99 -9.98 10.99
C SER A 188 -12.78 -9.08 10.80
N ALA A 189 -11.66 -9.71 10.41
CA ALA A 189 -10.41 -9.07 10.03
C ALA A 189 -9.70 -9.94 9.00
N SER A 190 -8.84 -9.33 8.18
CA SER A 190 -8.01 -10.04 7.19
C SER A 190 -6.55 -9.66 7.35
N LEU A 191 -5.65 -10.62 7.09
CA LEU A 191 -4.21 -10.40 7.10
C LEU A 191 -3.53 -11.16 5.96
N LEU A 192 -2.73 -10.46 5.16
CA LEU A 192 -1.79 -11.05 4.22
C LEU A 192 -0.54 -11.50 4.98
N ILE A 193 -0.15 -12.76 4.84
CA ILE A 193 1.13 -13.27 5.33
C ILE A 193 2.21 -12.82 4.37
N GLY A 194 2.90 -11.74 4.74
CA GLY A 194 3.90 -11.06 3.92
C GLY A 194 5.32 -11.44 4.26
N LYS A 195 6.23 -11.18 3.33
CA LYS A 195 7.67 -11.22 3.57
C LYS A 195 8.07 -9.98 4.36
N THR A 196 8.90 -10.11 5.37
CA THR A 196 9.23 -9.00 6.29
C THR A 196 10.72 -8.67 6.36
N LYS A 197 11.58 -9.46 5.71
CA LYS A 197 13.03 -9.29 5.77
C LYS A 197 13.56 -8.39 4.66
N TYR A 198 14.69 -7.77 4.94
CA TYR A 198 15.48 -6.94 4.04
C TYR A 198 16.82 -7.61 3.78
N ALA A 199 17.37 -7.45 2.60
CA ALA A 199 18.73 -7.89 2.31
C ALA A 199 19.54 -6.77 1.64
N PHE A 200 20.83 -6.70 1.97
CA PHE A 200 21.84 -6.00 1.19
C PHE A 200 22.63 -7.04 0.39
N LEU A 201 22.57 -6.92 -0.94
CA LEU A 201 23.29 -7.80 -1.85
C LEU A 201 24.70 -7.30 -2.04
N SER A 202 25.67 -8.22 -2.11
CA SER A 202 27.07 -7.87 -2.36
C SER A 202 27.81 -8.92 -3.20
N GLN A 203 28.80 -8.47 -3.95
CA GLN A 203 29.79 -9.35 -4.58
C GLN A 203 30.85 -9.85 -3.59
N TYR A 204 30.95 -9.23 -2.42
CA TYR A 204 31.82 -9.62 -1.32
C TYR A 204 31.14 -10.61 -0.39
N LYS A 205 31.91 -11.52 0.22
CA LYS A 205 31.32 -12.62 1.01
C LYS A 205 30.83 -12.17 2.39
N THR A 206 31.47 -11.18 2.97
CA THR A 206 31.13 -10.66 4.29
C THR A 206 31.14 -9.14 4.31
N PRO A 207 30.50 -8.52 5.30
CA PRO A 207 30.59 -7.07 5.50
C PRO A 207 32.02 -6.58 5.67
N GLU A 208 32.88 -7.36 6.37
CA GLU A 208 34.29 -7.00 6.59
C GLU A 208 35.07 -7.02 5.29
N GLU A 209 34.78 -7.98 4.40
CA GLU A 209 35.43 -8.05 3.08
C GLU A 209 34.98 -6.86 2.20
N LEU A 210 33.70 -6.49 2.24
CA LEU A 210 33.20 -5.29 1.58
C LEU A 210 33.87 -4.03 2.11
N ILE A 211 33.95 -3.84 3.43
CA ILE A 211 34.60 -2.65 4.05
C ILE A 211 36.06 -2.55 3.67
N ALA A 212 36.77 -3.68 3.56
CA ALA A 212 38.17 -3.71 3.24
C ALA A 212 38.50 -3.47 1.76
N ASN A 213 37.64 -3.93 0.85
CA ASN A 213 37.95 -4.01 -0.58
C ASN A 213 36.90 -3.36 -1.48
N GLY A 214 35.75 -2.94 -0.95
CA GLY A 214 34.69 -2.32 -1.70
C GLY A 214 34.95 -0.85 -2.00
N ASP A 215 34.24 -0.36 -3.00
CA ASP A 215 34.14 1.06 -3.29
C ASP A 215 33.53 1.80 -2.09
N ASP A 216 33.87 3.09 -1.93
CA ASP A 216 33.43 3.86 -0.77
C ASP A 216 31.93 4.09 -0.75
N ASP A 217 31.26 4.23 -1.89
CA ASP A 217 29.79 4.28 -1.97
C ASP A 217 29.16 2.96 -1.54
N GLU A 218 29.69 1.81 -2.02
CA GLU A 218 29.20 0.48 -1.60
C GLU A 218 29.35 0.29 -0.08
N VAL A 219 30.48 0.69 0.48
CA VAL A 219 30.75 0.60 1.93
C VAL A 219 29.81 1.52 2.71
N SER A 220 29.70 2.78 2.30
CA SER A 220 28.82 3.75 2.98
C SER A 220 27.36 3.35 2.92
N ALA A 221 26.89 2.82 1.78
CA ALA A 221 25.53 2.32 1.63
C ALA A 221 25.24 1.14 2.56
N TRP A 222 26.15 0.17 2.66
CA TRP A 222 26.01 -0.94 3.61
C TRP A 222 25.96 -0.46 5.06
N LEU A 223 26.92 0.38 5.47
CA LEU A 223 26.98 0.89 6.84
C LEU A 223 25.71 1.67 7.20
N TRP A 224 25.22 2.49 6.29
CA TRP A 224 23.97 3.20 6.47
C TRP A 224 22.77 2.24 6.56
N PHE A 225 22.68 1.28 5.66
CA PHE A 225 21.58 0.31 5.63
C PHE A 225 21.56 -0.52 6.92
N ASP A 226 22.72 -1.04 7.35
CA ASP A 226 22.84 -1.78 8.60
C ASP A 226 22.51 -0.92 9.82
N ALA A 227 22.88 0.36 9.83
CA ALA A 227 22.62 1.27 10.95
C ALA A 227 21.16 1.69 11.07
N THR A 228 20.43 1.81 9.96
CA THR A 228 19.11 2.43 9.91
C THR A 228 17.95 1.43 9.84
N GLN A 229 18.17 0.22 9.33
CA GLN A 229 17.10 -0.77 9.20
C GLN A 229 16.99 -1.65 10.47
N PRO A 230 15.81 -2.28 10.72
CA PRO A 230 15.59 -3.14 11.89
C PRO A 230 16.57 -4.32 11.91
N LYS A 231 17.40 -4.41 12.95
CA LYS A 231 18.50 -5.39 13.07
C LYS A 231 18.08 -6.85 12.98
N ASP A 232 16.89 -7.17 13.49
CA ASP A 232 16.32 -8.52 13.45
C ASP A 232 15.82 -8.93 12.06
N LYS A 233 15.72 -7.96 11.13
CA LYS A 233 15.20 -8.16 9.78
C LYS A 233 16.23 -7.99 8.67
N VAL A 234 17.38 -7.37 8.97
CA VAL A 234 18.44 -7.10 8.01
C VAL A 234 19.35 -8.30 7.81
N LYS A 235 19.72 -8.58 6.56
CA LYS A 235 20.71 -9.59 6.20
C LYS A 235 21.66 -9.06 5.14
N PHE A 236 22.96 -9.26 5.35
CA PHE A 236 23.96 -9.17 4.29
C PHE A 236 23.98 -10.49 3.51
N ILE A 237 23.88 -10.45 2.18
CA ILE A 237 23.86 -11.64 1.33
C ILE A 237 24.93 -11.52 0.25
N TYR A 238 25.84 -12.47 0.23
CA TYR A 238 26.76 -12.66 -0.87
C TYR A 238 26.04 -13.31 -2.05
N PHE A 239 26.13 -12.75 -3.26
CA PHE A 239 25.51 -13.32 -4.45
C PHE A 239 25.83 -14.81 -4.65
N GLY A 240 27.06 -15.23 -4.31
CA GLY A 240 27.50 -16.60 -4.45
C GLY A 240 26.75 -17.61 -3.58
N ASP A 241 26.02 -17.17 -2.57
CA ASP A 241 25.20 -18.03 -1.70
C ASP A 241 23.81 -18.28 -2.26
N ILE A 242 23.36 -17.46 -3.22
CA ILE A 242 22.05 -17.58 -3.87
C ILE A 242 22.12 -18.64 -4.97
N LYS A 243 21.50 -19.80 -4.75
CA LYS A 243 21.42 -20.92 -5.70
C LYS A 243 20.04 -21.08 -6.31
N SER A 244 19.00 -20.68 -5.57
CA SER A 244 17.59 -20.77 -5.96
C SER A 244 16.80 -19.60 -5.38
N ALA A 245 15.59 -19.38 -5.91
CA ALA A 245 14.68 -18.38 -5.36
C ALA A 245 14.24 -18.66 -3.91
N GLN A 246 14.33 -19.94 -3.47
CA GLN A 246 14.01 -20.33 -2.09
C GLN A 246 15.01 -19.80 -1.07
N ASP A 247 16.28 -19.64 -1.45
CA ASP A 247 17.34 -19.10 -0.56
C ASP A 247 17.03 -17.65 -0.16
N ILE A 248 16.25 -16.95 -0.96
CA ILE A 248 15.89 -15.55 -0.80
C ILE A 248 14.38 -15.32 -0.64
N GLU A 249 13.61 -16.38 -0.44
CA GLU A 249 12.16 -16.31 -0.27
C GLU A 249 11.71 -15.42 0.90
N PRO A 250 12.35 -15.41 2.10
CA PRO A 250 11.90 -14.60 3.23
C PRO A 250 12.02 -13.08 3.03
N TYR A 251 12.79 -12.66 2.02
CA TYR A 251 13.05 -11.23 1.81
C TYR A 251 11.94 -10.59 0.99
N ARG A 252 11.43 -9.45 1.50
CA ARG A 252 10.47 -8.62 0.78
C ARG A 252 11.17 -7.75 -0.26
N MET A 253 12.37 -7.26 0.10
CA MET A 253 13.20 -6.47 -0.80
C MET A 253 14.68 -6.79 -0.64
N MET A 254 15.43 -6.58 -1.70
CA MET A 254 16.89 -6.63 -1.68
C MET A 254 17.45 -5.34 -2.28
N PHE A 255 18.49 -4.83 -1.69
CA PHE A 255 19.20 -3.63 -2.12
C PHE A 255 20.60 -4.00 -2.61
N TRP A 256 20.95 -3.57 -3.80
CA TRP A 256 22.30 -3.63 -4.33
C TRP A 256 22.72 -2.26 -4.83
N LEU A 257 23.75 -1.70 -4.20
CA LEU A 257 24.52 -0.62 -4.73
C LEU A 257 25.85 -1.21 -5.26
N ARG A 258 26.23 -0.79 -6.43
CA ARG A 258 27.54 -1.08 -7.03
C ARG A 258 28.06 0.23 -7.58
N ASP A 259 29.28 0.56 -7.25
CA ASP A 259 29.96 1.65 -7.88
C ASP A 259 31.29 1.20 -8.48
N ILE A 260 31.78 1.93 -9.49
CA ILE A 260 33.02 1.62 -10.20
C ILE A 260 33.62 2.94 -10.70
N GLU A 261 34.68 3.35 -10.08
CA GLU A 261 35.53 4.43 -10.56
C GLU A 261 36.36 3.93 -11.76
N THR A 262 35.81 4.03 -12.97
CA THR A 262 36.49 3.60 -14.18
C THR A 262 36.20 4.51 -15.36
N GLY A 263 37.20 4.78 -16.18
CA GLY A 263 37.03 5.49 -17.46
C GLY A 263 36.51 4.58 -18.59
N ASN A 264 36.28 3.29 -18.32
CA ASN A 264 35.85 2.32 -19.33
C ASN A 264 34.39 1.86 -19.10
N VAL A 265 33.52 2.26 -19.97
CA VAL A 265 32.08 1.92 -19.89
C VAL A 265 31.81 0.41 -19.95
N ASP A 266 32.68 -0.39 -20.55
CA ASP A 266 32.53 -1.84 -20.61
C ASP A 266 32.60 -2.49 -19.21
N ASP A 267 33.31 -1.88 -18.28
CA ASP A 267 33.42 -2.38 -16.90
C ASP A 267 32.09 -2.26 -16.15
N VAL A 268 31.29 -1.26 -16.44
CA VAL A 268 29.92 -1.11 -15.88
C VAL A 268 29.03 -2.26 -16.31
N TRP A 269 29.17 -2.72 -17.57
CA TRP A 269 28.42 -3.87 -18.09
C TRP A 269 28.98 -5.21 -17.66
N ALA A 270 30.22 -5.24 -17.19
CA ALA A 270 30.90 -6.45 -16.71
C ALA A 270 30.40 -6.83 -15.31
N MET A 271 29.21 -7.40 -15.23
CA MET A 271 28.68 -7.87 -13.93
C MET A 271 29.58 -8.89 -13.26
N PRO A 272 29.74 -8.87 -11.93
CA PRO A 272 30.47 -9.89 -11.18
C PRO A 272 29.96 -11.30 -11.47
N GLU A 273 30.86 -12.29 -11.52
CA GLU A 273 30.49 -13.67 -11.85
C GLU A 273 29.52 -14.28 -10.84
N SER A 274 29.63 -13.91 -9.55
CA SER A 274 28.67 -14.31 -8.53
C SER A 274 27.26 -13.76 -8.80
N ALA A 275 27.14 -12.49 -9.21
CA ALA A 275 25.87 -11.87 -9.56
C ALA A 275 25.25 -12.49 -10.84
N LYS A 276 26.08 -12.77 -11.87
CA LYS A 276 25.60 -13.49 -13.08
C LYS A 276 25.03 -14.87 -12.73
N LYS A 277 25.72 -15.63 -11.86
CA LYS A 277 25.27 -16.96 -11.43
C LYS A 277 23.98 -16.92 -10.60
N ALA A 278 23.79 -15.89 -9.80
CA ALA A 278 22.57 -15.68 -9.00
C ALA A 278 21.39 -15.16 -9.82
N ALA A 279 21.63 -14.59 -11.01
CA ALA A 279 20.61 -13.91 -11.81
C ALA A 279 19.35 -14.76 -12.10
N PRO A 280 19.41 -16.06 -12.44
CA PRO A 280 18.21 -16.88 -12.65
C PRO A 280 17.35 -16.99 -11.37
N ALA A 281 17.97 -17.15 -10.20
CA ALA A 281 17.27 -17.23 -8.92
C ALA A 281 16.61 -15.89 -8.55
N ILE A 282 17.34 -14.79 -8.70
CA ILE A 282 16.81 -13.44 -8.45
C ILE A 282 15.72 -13.09 -9.45
N SER A 283 15.88 -13.44 -10.74
CA SER A 283 14.84 -13.27 -11.76
C SER A 283 13.53 -13.98 -11.36
N GLN A 284 13.62 -15.23 -10.91
CA GLN A 284 12.45 -15.97 -10.46
C GLN A 284 11.83 -15.35 -9.22
N TRP A 285 12.65 -14.96 -8.24
CA TRP A 285 12.18 -14.32 -7.02
C TRP A 285 11.44 -12.99 -7.31
N VAL A 286 11.93 -12.16 -8.26
CA VAL A 286 11.22 -10.93 -8.69
C VAL A 286 9.93 -11.28 -9.45
N LYS A 287 9.93 -12.32 -10.27
CA LYS A 287 8.69 -12.81 -10.93
C LYS A 287 7.64 -13.22 -9.91
N ASP A 288 8.05 -13.78 -8.78
CA ASP A 288 7.20 -14.22 -7.69
C ASP A 288 6.80 -13.09 -6.71
N GLY A 289 7.17 -11.84 -7.02
CA GLY A 289 6.75 -10.65 -6.26
C GLY A 289 7.80 -10.08 -5.29
N GLY A 290 9.05 -10.56 -5.33
CA GLY A 290 10.15 -9.94 -4.61
C GLY A 290 10.57 -8.60 -5.22
N ASN A 291 11.03 -7.65 -4.42
CA ASN A 291 11.34 -6.29 -4.85
C ASN A 291 12.83 -6.02 -4.80
N LEU A 292 13.36 -5.31 -5.81
CA LEU A 292 14.79 -5.08 -5.96
C LEU A 292 15.07 -3.57 -6.07
N LEU A 293 16.01 -3.07 -5.27
CA LEU A 293 16.58 -1.74 -5.39
C LEU A 293 17.97 -1.87 -6.02
N LEU A 294 18.13 -1.29 -7.19
CA LEU A 294 19.40 -1.20 -7.92
C LEU A 294 19.86 0.25 -7.93
N TRP A 295 21.09 0.48 -7.44
CA TRP A 295 21.64 1.83 -7.29
C TRP A 295 22.95 1.96 -8.02
N SER A 296 23.20 3.12 -8.65
CA SER A 296 24.42 3.41 -9.42
C SER A 296 24.69 2.30 -10.46
N HIS A 297 25.91 1.83 -10.60
CA HIS A 297 26.34 0.81 -11.56
C HIS A 297 25.73 -0.60 -11.34
N ALA A 298 24.86 -0.78 -10.34
CA ALA A 298 24.02 -1.97 -10.25
C ALA A 298 22.82 -1.95 -11.20
N VAL A 299 22.39 -0.77 -11.70
CA VAL A 299 21.19 -0.65 -12.56
C VAL A 299 21.22 -1.55 -13.80
N PRO A 300 22.32 -1.73 -14.53
CA PRO A 300 22.39 -2.64 -15.68
C PRO A 300 22.06 -4.11 -15.33
N TYR A 301 22.08 -4.51 -14.08
CA TYR A 301 21.69 -5.86 -13.66
C TYR A 301 20.25 -6.22 -14.01
N ILE A 302 19.39 -5.22 -14.21
CA ILE A 302 18.00 -5.42 -14.70
C ILE A 302 17.97 -6.16 -16.03
N GLY A 303 18.96 -5.94 -16.89
CA GLY A 303 19.16 -6.70 -18.13
C GLY A 303 19.66 -8.11 -17.87
N THR A 304 20.57 -8.29 -16.90
CA THR A 304 21.15 -9.59 -16.54
C THR A 304 20.10 -10.55 -15.99
N ILE A 305 19.14 -10.06 -15.20
CA ILE A 305 18.00 -10.86 -14.71
C ILE A 305 16.88 -11.02 -15.74
N GLY A 306 17.01 -10.42 -16.92
CA GLY A 306 16.06 -10.59 -18.03
C GLY A 306 14.75 -9.82 -17.88
N ARG A 307 14.69 -8.79 -17.03
CA ARG A 307 13.49 -7.91 -16.95
C ARG A 307 13.36 -7.02 -18.19
N ILE A 308 14.47 -6.62 -18.74
CA ILE A 308 14.60 -5.94 -20.03
C ILE A 308 15.64 -6.71 -20.85
N ASP A 309 15.48 -6.79 -22.15
CA ASP A 309 16.47 -7.42 -23.03
C ASP A 309 17.82 -6.70 -22.91
N ASN A 310 18.86 -7.44 -22.53
CA ASN A 310 20.18 -6.87 -22.27
C ASN A 310 20.82 -6.28 -23.53
N THR A 311 20.53 -6.86 -24.70
CA THR A 311 21.01 -6.36 -25.99
C THR A 311 20.34 -5.03 -26.33
N LEU A 312 19.04 -4.93 -26.09
CA LEU A 312 18.31 -3.67 -26.23
C LEU A 312 18.86 -2.61 -25.29
N LEU A 313 19.05 -2.94 -24.02
CA LEU A 313 19.56 -2.01 -23.01
C LEU A 313 20.93 -1.47 -23.41
N LYS A 314 21.84 -2.33 -23.87
CA LYS A 314 23.17 -1.94 -24.38
C LYS A 314 23.13 -1.16 -25.69
N SER A 315 22.14 -1.41 -26.56
CA SER A 315 22.08 -0.83 -27.91
C SER A 315 21.83 0.68 -27.93
N VAL A 316 21.36 1.23 -26.85
CA VAL A 316 21.06 2.67 -26.77
C VAL A 316 22.25 3.51 -26.36
N GLY A 317 23.33 2.90 -25.94
CA GLY A 317 24.69 3.48 -25.90
C GLY A 317 24.81 4.81 -25.17
N ASN A 318 23.91 5.15 -24.26
CA ASN A 318 23.78 6.51 -23.83
C ASN A 318 24.18 6.70 -22.40
N ALA A 319 25.10 7.58 -22.24
CA ALA A 319 25.50 8.26 -21.03
C ALA A 319 25.60 7.34 -19.80
N ILE A 320 26.26 6.22 -20.03
CA ILE A 320 26.92 5.51 -18.95
C ILE A 320 28.24 6.23 -18.80
N GLY A 321 28.25 7.26 -18.00
CA GLY A 321 29.51 7.87 -17.58
C GLY A 321 30.14 7.01 -16.50
N CYS A 322 31.44 6.99 -16.50
CA CYS A 322 32.26 6.34 -15.50
C CYS A 322 33.36 7.32 -15.09
N GLY A 323 33.79 7.22 -13.84
CA GLY A 323 34.81 8.11 -13.31
C GLY A 323 34.27 9.45 -12.82
N GLU A 324 35.13 10.28 -12.29
CA GLU A 324 34.73 11.57 -11.74
C GLU A 324 34.00 12.44 -12.76
N GLY A 325 32.82 12.91 -12.37
CA GLY A 325 32.01 13.87 -13.11
C GLY A 325 31.82 15.17 -12.37
N GLY A 326 31.30 16.17 -13.07
CA GLY A 326 31.02 17.48 -12.52
C GLY A 326 32.17 18.47 -12.58
N TYR A 327 31.83 19.72 -12.29
CA TYR A 327 32.74 20.86 -12.34
C TYR A 327 32.74 21.57 -11.00
N ASN A 328 33.88 22.13 -10.63
CA ASN A 328 33.97 22.93 -9.41
C ASN A 328 32.97 24.09 -9.46
N GLY A 329 32.05 24.13 -8.51
CA GLY A 329 30.97 25.09 -8.44
C GLY A 329 29.63 24.61 -8.99
N ASP A 330 29.56 23.43 -9.62
CA ASP A 330 28.30 22.84 -10.05
C ASP A 330 27.44 22.42 -8.86
N THR A 331 26.14 22.44 -9.07
CA THR A 331 25.13 21.94 -8.13
C THR A 331 24.39 20.78 -8.82
N TRP A 332 24.46 19.61 -8.24
CA TRP A 332 23.78 18.44 -8.78
C TRP A 332 22.34 18.39 -8.32
N LYS A 333 21.43 18.34 -9.30
CA LYS A 333 20.00 18.27 -9.07
C LYS A 333 19.38 17.15 -9.90
N MET A 334 18.38 16.53 -9.34
CA MET A 334 17.56 15.52 -10.03
C MET A 334 16.18 16.11 -10.35
N GLY A 335 15.71 15.94 -11.57
CA GLY A 335 14.35 16.34 -11.95
C GLY A 335 13.34 15.27 -11.52
N ALA A 336 12.32 15.66 -10.74
CA ALA A 336 11.22 14.78 -10.31
C ALA A 336 9.95 14.97 -11.16
N SER A 337 10.09 15.38 -12.41
CA SER A 337 8.98 15.57 -13.33
C SER A 337 9.43 15.44 -14.79
N ILE A 338 8.50 15.10 -15.67
CA ILE A 338 8.67 15.10 -17.13
C ILE A 338 7.88 16.29 -17.69
N ASN A 339 8.48 17.02 -18.63
CA ASN A 339 7.80 18.04 -19.41
C ASN A 339 8.38 18.06 -20.83
N THR A 340 7.68 17.42 -21.76
CA THR A 340 8.10 17.35 -23.17
C THR A 340 7.56 18.51 -24.02
N GLY A 341 6.77 19.41 -23.43
CA GLY A 341 6.03 20.46 -24.12
C GLY A 341 4.65 19.99 -24.61
N SER A 342 4.50 18.76 -25.04
CA SER A 342 3.22 18.14 -25.41
C SER A 342 2.64 17.24 -24.31
N PHE A 343 3.47 16.78 -23.41
CA PHE A 343 3.11 15.94 -22.28
C PHE A 343 3.90 16.35 -21.03
N SER A 344 3.24 16.31 -19.88
CA SER A 344 3.90 16.55 -18.58
C SER A 344 3.41 15.60 -17.51
N LYS A 345 4.31 15.21 -16.63
CA LYS A 345 4.02 14.36 -15.46
C LYS A 345 4.86 14.82 -14.28
N ASP A 346 4.19 15.11 -13.17
CA ASP A 346 4.81 15.47 -11.90
C ASP A 346 4.86 14.22 -11.00
N TYR A 347 6.04 13.86 -10.52
CA TYR A 347 6.28 12.71 -9.67
C TYR A 347 6.54 13.09 -8.21
N THR A 348 6.47 14.37 -7.82
CA THR A 348 6.74 14.81 -6.44
C THR A 348 5.83 14.16 -5.41
N THR A 349 4.69 13.63 -5.83
CA THR A 349 3.78 12.86 -4.96
C THR A 349 4.12 11.37 -4.89
N HIS A 350 5.08 10.90 -5.67
CA HIS A 350 5.52 9.50 -5.58
C HIS A 350 6.17 9.23 -4.22
N PRO A 351 5.95 8.05 -3.60
CA PRO A 351 6.46 7.75 -2.26
C PRO A 351 7.96 7.99 -2.08
N ILE A 352 8.79 7.78 -3.09
CA ILE A 352 10.24 8.01 -3.02
C ILE A 352 10.61 9.47 -2.74
N TYR A 353 9.73 10.43 -3.04
CA TYR A 353 9.94 11.86 -2.79
C TYR A 353 9.25 12.38 -1.52
N LYS A 354 8.68 11.49 -0.71
CA LYS A 354 7.97 11.89 0.51
C LYS A 354 8.89 12.62 1.48
N GLY A 355 8.58 13.88 1.77
CA GLY A 355 9.36 14.71 2.70
C GLY A 355 10.73 15.15 2.18
N VAL A 356 10.99 14.97 0.87
CA VAL A 356 12.16 15.51 0.19
C VAL A 356 11.88 16.96 -0.22
N THR A 357 12.84 17.85 -0.01
CA THR A 357 12.71 19.25 -0.42
C THR A 357 12.89 19.35 -1.93
N THR A 358 11.91 19.96 -2.59
CA THR A 358 11.94 20.24 -4.02
C THR A 358 11.80 21.73 -4.30
N GLU A 359 12.45 22.21 -5.35
CA GLU A 359 12.22 23.54 -5.92
C GLU A 359 11.72 23.41 -7.36
N ARG A 360 11.09 24.47 -7.90
CA ARG A 360 10.69 24.47 -9.32
C ARG A 360 11.53 25.46 -10.09
N ASN A 361 12.08 25.01 -11.21
CA ASN A 361 12.78 25.89 -12.14
C ASN A 361 11.81 26.74 -12.99
N GLY A 362 12.35 27.61 -13.84
CA GLY A 362 11.55 28.49 -14.71
C GLY A 362 10.67 27.74 -15.73
N ALA A 363 10.93 26.45 -16.03
CA ALA A 363 10.11 25.60 -16.86
C ALA A 363 9.06 24.79 -16.06
N GLY A 364 8.95 25.02 -14.74
CA GLY A 364 8.01 24.32 -13.86
C GLY A 364 8.43 22.92 -13.46
N ILE A 365 9.66 22.50 -13.80
CA ILE A 365 10.21 21.18 -13.44
C ILE A 365 10.56 21.20 -11.97
N ALA A 366 10.09 20.20 -11.23
CA ALA A 366 10.47 19.98 -9.84
C ALA A 366 11.88 19.39 -9.76
N LEU A 367 12.77 20.04 -9.04
CA LEU A 367 14.16 19.65 -8.85
C LEU A 367 14.42 19.30 -7.40
N VAL A 368 15.18 18.23 -7.18
CA VAL A 368 15.73 17.80 -5.89
C VAL A 368 17.23 18.10 -5.91
N ALA A 369 17.71 18.85 -4.93
CA ALA A 369 19.15 19.06 -4.76
C ALA A 369 19.80 17.79 -4.18
N CYS A 370 20.84 17.31 -4.85
CA CYS A 370 21.58 16.10 -4.48
C CYS A 370 22.96 16.43 -3.93
N LYS A 371 23.69 17.30 -4.63
CA LYS A 371 25.00 17.80 -4.21
C LYS A 371 25.06 19.33 -4.25
N GLY A 372 25.74 19.92 -3.29
CA GLY A 372 25.99 21.35 -3.20
C GLY A 372 27.08 21.83 -4.15
N PRO A 373 27.29 23.17 -4.25
CA PRO A 373 28.33 23.75 -5.08
C PRO A 373 29.72 23.26 -4.71
N GLY A 374 30.52 22.94 -5.73
CA GLY A 374 31.91 22.50 -5.55
C GLY A 374 32.11 21.03 -5.25
N TRP A 375 31.04 20.25 -5.16
CA TRP A 375 31.12 18.80 -5.01
C TRP A 375 31.24 18.13 -6.39
N THR A 376 32.17 17.20 -6.50
CA THR A 376 32.38 16.35 -7.65
C THR A 376 31.77 14.99 -7.36
N GLU A 377 31.00 14.43 -8.27
CA GLU A 377 30.58 13.03 -8.18
C GLU A 377 31.72 12.14 -8.67
N ASP A 378 31.81 10.93 -8.15
CA ASP A 378 32.83 9.94 -8.53
C ASP A 378 32.31 8.95 -9.58
N HIS A 379 31.04 9.02 -9.93
CA HIS A 379 30.49 8.36 -11.09
C HIS A 379 29.49 9.27 -11.82
N ASN A 380 29.26 9.01 -13.10
CA ASN A 380 28.26 9.74 -13.88
C ASN A 380 26.88 9.10 -13.83
N CYS A 381 25.89 9.86 -14.29
CA CYS A 381 24.52 9.37 -14.40
C CYS A 381 24.39 8.23 -15.41
N LEU A 382 23.61 7.23 -15.03
CA LEU A 382 23.13 6.17 -15.91
C LEU A 382 21.73 6.50 -16.39
N PHE A 383 21.54 6.59 -17.70
CA PHE A 383 20.21 6.67 -18.28
C PHE A 383 20.09 5.84 -19.56
N PHE A 384 18.88 5.37 -19.84
CA PHE A 384 18.62 4.44 -20.93
C PHE A 384 17.51 4.96 -21.82
N ASP A 385 17.82 5.32 -23.07
CA ASP A 385 16.86 5.80 -24.05
C ASP A 385 16.20 4.63 -24.82
N ILE A 386 15.51 3.76 -24.09
CA ILE A 386 14.83 2.59 -24.64
C ILE A 386 13.31 2.77 -24.88
N PRO A 387 12.59 3.73 -24.28
CA PRO A 387 11.14 3.80 -24.40
C PRO A 387 10.63 3.81 -25.84
N ALA A 388 11.22 4.61 -26.72
CA ALA A 388 10.81 4.65 -28.12
C ALA A 388 11.01 3.30 -28.84
N LYS A 389 12.10 2.59 -28.54
CA LYS A 389 12.37 1.26 -29.12
C LYS A 389 11.44 0.18 -28.59
N LEU A 390 11.03 0.26 -27.32
CA LEU A 390 10.07 -0.67 -26.71
C LEU A 390 8.65 -0.44 -27.24
N THR A 391 8.23 0.81 -27.27
CA THR A 391 6.83 1.18 -27.52
C THR A 391 6.51 1.41 -29.00
N GLY A 392 7.50 1.78 -29.81
CA GLY A 392 7.33 2.19 -31.19
C GLY A 392 6.79 3.62 -31.36
N PHE A 393 6.64 4.37 -30.27
CA PHE A 393 6.24 5.78 -30.30
C PHE A 393 7.43 6.69 -30.05
N GLU A 394 7.34 7.94 -30.51
CA GLU A 394 8.37 8.94 -30.23
C GLU A 394 8.46 9.25 -28.73
N ASN A 395 9.67 9.41 -28.21
CA ASN A 395 9.95 9.57 -26.77
C ASN A 395 9.48 10.89 -26.14
N THR A 396 8.90 11.80 -26.93
CA THR A 396 8.30 13.05 -26.45
C THR A 396 6.78 12.99 -26.34
N THR A 397 6.17 11.85 -26.68
CA THR A 397 4.72 11.72 -26.80
C THR A 397 4.08 11.09 -25.57
N LYS A 398 2.81 11.42 -25.36
CA LYS A 398 1.98 10.82 -24.33
C LYS A 398 1.75 9.33 -24.57
N GLU A 399 1.61 8.94 -25.84
CA GLU A 399 1.43 7.56 -26.28
C GLU A 399 2.64 6.70 -25.91
N CYS A 400 3.85 7.22 -26.05
CA CYS A 400 5.06 6.55 -25.60
C CYS A 400 4.99 6.29 -24.07
N TYR A 401 4.63 7.30 -23.30
CA TYR A 401 4.50 7.16 -21.84
C TYR A 401 3.41 6.15 -21.44
N GLU A 402 2.23 6.23 -22.04
CA GLU A 402 1.11 5.34 -21.73
C GLU A 402 1.42 3.88 -22.10
N SER A 403 2.00 3.63 -23.27
CA SER A 403 2.44 2.29 -23.66
C SER A 403 3.56 1.78 -22.74
N LEU A 404 4.56 2.61 -22.45
CA LEU A 404 5.66 2.25 -21.56
C LEU A 404 5.17 1.81 -20.16
N THR A 405 4.26 2.57 -19.57
CA THR A 405 3.74 2.31 -18.22
C THR A 405 2.76 1.15 -18.20
N THR A 406 1.83 1.06 -19.15
CA THR A 406 0.77 0.04 -19.15
C THR A 406 1.28 -1.31 -19.62
N GLU A 407 2.03 -1.34 -20.73
CA GLU A 407 2.44 -2.58 -21.37
C GLU A 407 3.70 -3.16 -20.75
N TYR A 408 4.68 -2.30 -20.49
CA TYR A 408 5.99 -2.72 -19.97
C TYR A 408 6.14 -2.50 -18.46
N GLY A 409 5.21 -1.79 -17.81
CA GLY A 409 5.27 -1.50 -16.38
C GLY A 409 6.48 -0.64 -16.00
N ILE A 410 7.00 0.18 -16.91
CA ILE A 410 8.15 1.04 -16.67
C ILE A 410 7.66 2.48 -16.45
N TYR A 411 8.01 3.05 -15.30
CA TYR A 411 7.64 4.39 -14.90
C TYR A 411 8.89 5.25 -14.73
N PRO A 412 9.15 6.21 -15.61
CA PRO A 412 10.21 7.19 -15.41
C PRO A 412 9.87 8.07 -14.21
N LEU A 413 10.67 8.07 -13.16
CA LEU A 413 10.41 8.80 -11.92
C LEU A 413 11.30 10.03 -11.76
N GLY A 414 12.44 10.05 -12.40
CA GLY A 414 13.38 11.16 -12.32
C GLY A 414 14.31 11.24 -13.53
N THR A 415 14.81 12.44 -13.72
CA THR A 415 15.72 12.79 -14.83
C THR A 415 17.01 13.36 -14.27
N TRP A 416 18.06 13.35 -15.08
CA TRP A 416 19.28 14.04 -14.74
C TRP A 416 19.05 15.55 -14.86
N ASP A 417 19.30 16.30 -13.78
CA ASP A 417 19.15 17.75 -13.70
C ASP A 417 17.80 18.23 -14.31
N SER A 418 17.84 19.21 -15.16
CA SER A 418 16.66 19.77 -15.84
C SER A 418 16.26 19.06 -17.14
N GLN A 419 16.87 17.92 -17.48
CA GLN A 419 16.66 17.16 -18.72
C GLN A 419 15.31 16.43 -18.76
N ALA A 420 14.24 17.10 -18.39
CA ALA A 420 12.89 16.53 -18.29
C ALA A 420 12.14 16.48 -19.63
N SER A 421 12.79 16.83 -20.75
CA SER A 421 12.14 17.01 -22.05
C SER A 421 11.78 15.69 -22.77
N TRP A 422 12.18 14.54 -22.23
CA TRP A 422 11.92 13.24 -22.84
C TRP A 422 11.30 12.26 -21.84
N VAL A 423 10.32 11.46 -22.29
CA VAL A 423 9.82 10.30 -21.54
C VAL A 423 10.93 9.25 -21.40
N SER A 424 11.88 9.25 -22.31
CA SER A 424 12.91 8.23 -22.48
C SER A 424 14.06 8.30 -21.51
N GLN A 425 14.18 9.34 -20.70
CA GLN A 425 15.32 9.43 -19.79
C GLN A 425 15.09 8.58 -18.52
N LEU A 426 15.38 7.27 -18.65
CA LEU A 426 15.30 6.34 -17.53
C LEU A 426 16.56 6.47 -16.65
N ASN A 427 16.61 7.54 -15.89
CA ASN A 427 17.68 7.83 -14.93
C ASN A 427 17.27 7.36 -13.50
N VAL A 428 16.15 7.85 -12.97
CA VAL A 428 15.47 7.26 -11.83
C VAL A 428 14.12 6.72 -12.29
N TRP A 429 13.88 5.45 -12.11
CA TRP A 429 12.72 4.78 -12.68
C TRP A 429 12.36 3.49 -11.95
N GLU A 430 11.13 3.06 -12.07
CA GLU A 430 10.70 1.73 -11.61
C GLU A 430 10.25 0.84 -12.76
N ALA A 431 10.47 -0.45 -12.62
CA ALA A 431 9.95 -1.50 -13.47
C ALA A 431 9.11 -2.46 -12.62
N THR A 432 7.82 -2.44 -12.84
CA THR A 432 6.84 -3.25 -12.12
C THR A 432 6.03 -4.11 -13.08
N LYS A 433 4.88 -4.63 -12.67
CA LYS A 433 4.01 -5.43 -13.51
C LYS A 433 3.51 -4.61 -14.71
N GLY A 434 3.55 -5.20 -15.91
CA GLY A 434 2.95 -4.68 -17.12
C GLY A 434 2.23 -5.78 -17.89
N THR A 435 1.39 -5.43 -18.86
CA THR A 435 0.59 -6.43 -19.60
C THR A 435 1.42 -7.33 -20.51
N LYS A 436 2.61 -6.87 -20.93
CA LYS A 436 3.54 -7.61 -21.79
C LYS A 436 4.72 -8.25 -21.05
N VAL A 437 4.76 -8.14 -19.70
CA VAL A 437 5.89 -8.65 -18.93
C VAL A 437 5.43 -9.56 -17.80
N ASN A 438 6.24 -10.60 -17.53
CA ASN A 438 5.94 -11.62 -16.51
C ASN A 438 6.82 -11.41 -15.28
N PHE A 439 6.70 -10.24 -14.64
CA PHE A 439 7.36 -9.89 -13.38
C PHE A 439 6.31 -9.26 -12.47
N ASN A 440 6.08 -9.83 -11.29
CA ASN A 440 5.08 -9.33 -10.34
C ASN A 440 5.69 -8.38 -9.29
N GLY A 441 6.99 -8.51 -9.03
CA GLY A 441 7.73 -7.61 -8.13
C GLY A 441 8.11 -6.31 -8.81
N THR A 442 8.57 -5.37 -8.01
CA THR A 442 9.02 -4.05 -8.43
C THR A 442 10.54 -3.97 -8.38
N ILE A 443 11.16 -3.47 -9.45
CA ILE A 443 12.58 -3.12 -9.50
C ILE A 443 12.65 -1.60 -9.56
N LEU A 444 13.29 -0.99 -8.57
CA LEU A 444 13.56 0.44 -8.52
C LEU A 444 15.01 0.69 -8.90
N CYS A 445 15.23 1.51 -9.92
CA CYS A 445 16.53 1.81 -10.49
C CYS A 445 16.89 3.27 -10.20
N ILE A 446 17.99 3.49 -9.54
CA ILE A 446 18.54 4.80 -9.20
C ILE A 446 19.88 4.96 -9.92
N GLY A 447 19.85 5.62 -11.06
CA GLY A 447 21.03 5.85 -11.91
C GLY A 447 21.50 7.31 -11.92
N ASN A 448 21.08 8.11 -10.93
CA ASN A 448 21.47 9.52 -10.86
C ASN A 448 22.79 9.67 -10.08
N GLY A 449 23.84 10.14 -10.71
CA GLY A 449 25.15 10.32 -10.13
C GLY A 449 25.20 11.31 -8.96
N GLY A 450 24.24 12.24 -8.85
CA GLY A 450 24.14 13.11 -7.68
C GLY A 450 23.61 12.43 -6.41
N LEU A 451 23.12 11.19 -6.50
CA LEU A 451 22.59 10.42 -5.37
C LEU A 451 23.63 9.45 -4.81
N GLU A 452 24.78 9.98 -4.40
CA GLU A 452 25.89 9.20 -3.83
C GLU A 452 25.79 9.03 -2.32
N PHE A 453 26.26 7.89 -1.83
CA PHE A 453 26.35 7.61 -0.41
C PHE A 453 27.68 8.08 0.19
N SER A 454 28.76 8.02 -0.56
CA SER A 454 30.07 8.48 -0.13
C SER A 454 30.30 9.94 -0.46
N MET A 455 31.02 10.60 0.41
CA MET A 455 31.49 11.98 0.25
C MET A 455 32.96 12.04 0.60
N LYS A 456 33.66 13.06 0.09
CA LYS A 456 35.06 13.29 0.44
C LYS A 456 35.20 14.05 1.75
N ASN A 457 36.11 13.62 2.59
CA ASN A 457 36.55 14.34 3.77
C ASN A 457 37.27 15.65 3.37
N ALA A 458 37.49 16.55 4.33
CA ALA A 458 38.20 17.81 4.10
C ALA A 458 39.61 17.66 3.54
N ASP A 459 40.26 16.50 3.75
CA ASP A 459 41.59 16.16 3.22
C ASP A 459 41.51 15.51 1.81
N GLY A 460 40.30 15.37 1.23
CA GLY A 460 40.09 14.77 -0.07
C GLY A 460 39.98 13.25 -0.07
N THR A 461 40.11 12.60 1.11
CA THR A 461 39.88 11.15 1.23
C THR A 461 38.40 10.83 1.25
N PRO A 462 37.96 9.65 0.74
CA PRO A 462 36.58 9.23 0.80
C PRO A 462 36.05 9.14 2.23
N ASP A 463 34.81 9.63 2.47
CA ASP A 463 34.12 9.49 3.75
C ASP A 463 33.24 8.21 3.70
N LYS A 464 33.83 7.11 4.12
CA LYS A 464 33.15 5.79 4.21
C LYS A 464 32.30 5.64 5.47
N SER A 465 31.85 6.72 6.07
CA SER A 465 30.97 6.65 7.25
C SER A 465 29.53 6.29 6.87
N ALA A 466 28.79 5.75 7.85
CA ALA A 466 27.35 5.49 7.68
C ALA A 466 26.50 6.76 7.53
N ASN A 467 27.08 7.93 7.77
CA ASN A 467 26.39 9.22 7.68
C ASN A 467 27.38 10.30 7.18
N PRO A 468 27.70 10.30 5.89
CA PRO A 468 28.59 11.27 5.28
C PRO A 468 28.04 12.70 5.47
N ARG A 469 28.88 13.63 5.89
CA ARG A 469 28.44 14.95 6.39
C ARG A 469 28.92 16.12 5.58
N ASN A 470 29.79 15.91 4.62
CA ASN A 470 30.39 16.99 3.87
C ASN A 470 29.46 17.64 2.87
N ASN A 471 28.47 16.91 2.33
CA ASN A 471 27.48 17.43 1.43
C ASN A 471 26.28 18.04 2.20
N ALA A 472 25.99 19.31 1.98
CA ALA A 472 24.85 19.97 2.60
C ALA A 472 23.51 19.31 2.22
N GLU A 473 23.45 18.66 1.06
CA GLU A 473 22.23 18.01 0.51
C GLU A 473 22.16 16.51 0.83
N GLN A 474 23.11 15.97 1.60
CA GLN A 474 23.14 14.55 1.92
C GLN A 474 21.85 14.05 2.59
N ALA A 475 21.19 14.90 3.34
CA ALA A 475 19.91 14.57 3.95
C ALA A 475 18.81 14.23 2.91
N ASN A 476 18.82 14.84 1.72
CA ASN A 476 17.91 14.50 0.63
C ASN A 476 18.24 13.12 0.05
N VAL A 477 19.52 12.81 -0.14
CA VAL A 477 19.98 11.50 -0.65
C VAL A 477 19.53 10.38 0.28
N LEU A 478 19.86 10.50 1.58
CA LEU A 478 19.49 9.48 2.58
C LEU A 478 17.97 9.38 2.76
N LYS A 479 17.25 10.51 2.60
CA LYS A 479 15.79 10.51 2.65
C LYS A 479 15.17 9.77 1.47
N ILE A 480 15.69 9.97 0.26
CA ILE A 480 15.27 9.22 -0.93
C ILE A 480 15.58 7.74 -0.75
N ALA A 481 16.77 7.39 -0.26
CA ALA A 481 17.14 6.00 -0.02
C ALA A 481 16.19 5.30 0.97
N GLN A 482 15.88 5.93 2.11
CA GLN A 482 14.92 5.38 3.05
C GLN A 482 13.52 5.25 2.44
N ASN A 483 13.06 6.28 1.71
CA ASN A 483 11.78 6.23 1.03
C ASN A 483 11.70 5.12 -0.02
N CYS A 484 12.79 4.83 -0.74
CA CYS A 484 12.87 3.71 -1.69
C CYS A 484 12.70 2.37 -0.97
N ILE A 485 13.37 2.19 0.17
CA ILE A 485 13.21 0.99 1.00
C ILE A 485 11.78 0.85 1.50
N ASP A 486 11.24 1.89 2.13
CA ASP A 486 9.87 1.89 2.67
C ASP A 486 8.83 1.59 1.58
N TYR A 487 9.03 2.18 0.40
CA TYR A 487 8.18 1.95 -0.76
C TYR A 487 8.21 0.49 -1.23
N LEU A 488 9.40 -0.08 -1.41
CA LEU A 488 9.54 -1.47 -1.84
C LEU A 488 9.08 -2.47 -0.77
N MET A 489 9.21 -2.14 0.50
CA MET A 489 8.66 -2.94 1.59
C MET A 489 7.13 -2.91 1.66
N SER A 490 6.50 -1.87 1.13
CA SER A 490 5.03 -1.72 1.10
C SER A 490 4.35 -2.41 -0.10
N LYS A 491 5.13 -2.88 -1.08
CA LYS A 491 4.63 -3.58 -2.31
C LYS A 491 4.29 -5.08 -2.06
#